data_01bfbb9f89f982af0d7389444d9a659a
#
_entry.id   01bfbb9f89f982af0d7389444d9a659a
#
_cell.length_a   1.000
_cell.length_b   1.000
_cell.length_c   1.000
_cell.angle_alpha   90.00
_cell.angle_beta   90.00
_cell.angle_gamma   90.00
#
_symmetry.space_group_name_H-M   'P 1'
#
loop_
_entity.id
_entity.type
_entity.pdbx_description
1 polymer ?
#
loop_
_entity_poly.entity_id
_entity_poly.type
_entity_poly.pdbx_seq_one_letter_code
_entity_poly.pdbx_strand_id
1 'polypeptide(L)'
;MELPPWTPFLGVALATVLFLKAVFRRSRQAYNLPPGPKPWPIIGNLNLMGALPHRSIHALSKRYGPLMYLRFGSFPVVIGSSVEMAKFFLKTHDMVFLDRPKMAAGKYTTYNYRDMTWSPYGAYWRQARKVCLTELFSAKRLESYEYIRSQEMRALLRDLHGASRSRRAVVLKDYLSTLSLNVITRMVLGKKYLHREATDEGGSGSATTLAEFKRMVDEWFLLNGVLNIGDSIPWLDWLDLQGYIKRMKKLSKMFDRFLEHVVDEHNDRRRVEGESFVSKDMVDVLLEIARDPNLEVQIDRDSVKAFIQVSPCNFPVIQ
;
A
#
# COMPACT_ATOMS: atom_id res chain seq x y z
N MET A 1 -62.82 11.25 -19.87
CA MET A 1 -61.83 10.42 -20.59
C MET A 1 -60.84 9.95 -19.55
N GLU A 2 -60.99 8.72 -19.04
CA GLU A 2 -60.04 8.15 -18.10
C GLU A 2 -58.80 7.69 -18.84
N LEU A 3 -57.64 8.15 -18.39
CA LEU A 3 -56.36 7.74 -18.98
C LEU A 3 -56.15 6.25 -18.70
N PRO A 4 -55.68 5.45 -19.70
CA PRO A 4 -55.42 4.04 -19.52
C PRO A 4 -54.44 3.79 -18.37
N PRO A 5 -54.60 2.71 -17.57
CA PRO A 5 -53.80 2.47 -16.34
C PRO A 5 -52.26 2.26 -16.57
N TRP A 6 -51.84 2.13 -17.83
CA TRP A 6 -50.43 2.03 -18.21
C TRP A 6 -49.73 3.38 -18.50
N THR A 7 -50.46 4.49 -18.55
CA THR A 7 -49.91 5.84 -18.83
C THR A 7 -48.85 6.28 -17.78
N PRO A 8 -49.02 6.04 -16.45
CA PRO A 8 -47.99 6.40 -15.49
C PRO A 8 -46.69 5.57 -15.68
N PHE A 9 -46.80 4.30 -16.11
CA PHE A 9 -45.61 3.47 -16.38
C PHE A 9 -44.83 3.96 -17.60
N LEU A 10 -45.49 4.45 -18.63
CA LEU A 10 -44.83 5.10 -19.77
C LEU A 10 -44.16 6.41 -19.37
N GLY A 11 -44.80 7.20 -18.52
CA GLY A 11 -44.21 8.43 -17.96
C GLY A 11 -42.90 8.15 -17.19
N VAL A 12 -42.92 7.16 -16.31
CA VAL A 12 -41.74 6.71 -15.56
C VAL A 12 -40.66 6.17 -16.50
N ALA A 13 -41.03 5.33 -17.48
CA ALA A 13 -40.05 4.78 -18.44
C ALA A 13 -39.40 5.89 -19.27
N LEU A 14 -40.17 6.87 -19.74
CA LEU A 14 -39.67 8.01 -20.50
C LEU A 14 -38.75 8.89 -19.62
N ALA A 15 -39.18 9.19 -18.38
CA ALA A 15 -38.40 9.96 -17.44
C ALA A 15 -37.03 9.23 -17.11
N THR A 16 -37.09 7.91 -16.96
CA THR A 16 -35.90 7.10 -16.76
C THR A 16 -34.95 7.14 -17.95
N VAL A 17 -35.50 7.02 -19.18
CA VAL A 17 -34.71 7.12 -20.41
C VAL A 17 -34.11 8.51 -20.59
N LEU A 18 -34.87 9.58 -20.30
CA LEU A 18 -34.38 10.95 -20.36
C LEU A 18 -33.32 11.22 -19.30
N PHE A 19 -33.54 10.74 -18.08
CA PHE A 19 -32.55 10.81 -16.99
C PHE A 19 -31.28 10.06 -17.37
N LEU A 20 -31.39 8.83 -17.87
CA LEU A 20 -30.24 8.07 -18.35
C LEU A 20 -29.54 8.81 -19.50
N LYS A 21 -30.26 9.34 -20.46
CA LYS A 21 -29.68 10.17 -21.55
C LYS A 21 -28.98 11.41 -20.99
N ALA A 22 -29.53 12.10 -20.01
CA ALA A 22 -28.94 13.29 -19.41
C ALA A 22 -27.65 12.91 -18.61
N VAL A 23 -27.70 11.84 -17.84
CA VAL A 23 -26.53 11.30 -17.10
C VAL A 23 -25.43 10.83 -18.06
N PHE A 24 -25.80 10.19 -19.18
CA PHE A 24 -24.85 9.72 -20.19
C PHE A 24 -24.45 10.79 -21.22
N ARG A 25 -25.13 11.94 -21.25
CA ARG A 25 -24.83 13.08 -22.14
C ARG A 25 -23.75 13.98 -21.49
N ARG A 26 -22.79 13.40 -20.81
CA ARG A 26 -21.63 14.17 -20.33
C ARG A 26 -20.93 14.78 -21.54
N SER A 27 -20.79 16.10 -21.49
CA SER A 27 -20.06 16.97 -22.40
C SER A 27 -18.89 16.22 -23.06
N ARG A 28 -18.98 15.95 -24.33
CA ARG A 28 -17.84 15.57 -25.15
C ARG A 28 -17.00 16.84 -25.32
N GLN A 29 -16.21 17.17 -24.29
CA GLN A 29 -15.05 18.00 -24.55
C GLN A 29 -14.23 17.25 -25.59
N ALA A 30 -13.98 17.90 -26.71
CA ALA A 30 -13.26 17.32 -27.84
C ALA A 30 -11.75 17.25 -27.52
N TYR A 31 -11.40 16.44 -26.53
CA TYR A 31 -10.00 16.09 -26.32
C TYR A 31 -9.59 15.06 -27.36
N ASN A 32 -8.43 15.25 -27.95
CA ASN A 32 -7.80 14.23 -28.78
C ASN A 32 -7.26 13.12 -27.86
N LEU A 33 -8.14 12.18 -27.50
CA LEU A 33 -7.80 11.09 -26.57
C LEU A 33 -6.93 10.05 -27.27
N PRO A 34 -5.96 9.45 -26.57
CA PRO A 34 -5.23 8.30 -27.10
C PRO A 34 -6.15 7.16 -27.52
N PRO A 35 -5.71 6.27 -28.44
CA PRO A 35 -6.48 5.11 -28.84
C PRO A 35 -6.79 4.19 -27.66
N GLY A 36 -7.92 3.47 -27.73
CA GLY A 36 -8.29 2.55 -26.66
C GLY A 36 -9.57 1.78 -26.99
N PRO A 37 -9.90 0.74 -26.21
CA PRO A 37 -11.13 0.00 -26.36
C PRO A 37 -12.34 0.86 -25.97
N LYS A 38 -13.46 0.64 -26.65
CA LYS A 38 -14.71 1.33 -26.35
C LYS A 38 -15.18 0.96 -24.91
N PRO A 39 -15.38 1.94 -24.03
CA PRO A 39 -15.80 1.67 -22.66
C PRO A 39 -17.27 1.26 -22.60
N TRP A 40 -17.60 0.32 -21.71
CA TRP A 40 -18.99 -0.04 -21.41
C TRP A 40 -19.65 1.05 -20.53
N PRO A 41 -20.97 1.18 -20.56
CA PRO A 41 -21.70 2.04 -19.64
C PRO A 41 -21.38 1.66 -18.18
N ILE A 42 -21.27 2.64 -17.29
CA ILE A 42 -21.01 2.50 -15.85
C ILE A 42 -19.62 1.94 -15.54
N ILE A 43 -19.33 0.70 -15.91
CA ILE A 43 -18.10 -0.01 -15.54
C ILE A 43 -16.87 0.39 -16.37
N GLY A 44 -17.07 1.06 -17.51
CA GLY A 44 -15.97 1.41 -18.42
C GLY A 44 -15.30 0.17 -19.01
N ASN A 45 -13.98 0.06 -18.83
CA ASN A 45 -13.17 -1.05 -19.31
C ASN A 45 -12.75 -2.04 -18.18
N LEU A 46 -13.40 -1.98 -17.02
CA LEU A 46 -13.11 -2.92 -15.91
C LEU A 46 -13.36 -4.37 -16.28
N ASN A 47 -14.31 -4.63 -17.19
CA ASN A 47 -14.59 -5.97 -17.74
C ASN A 47 -13.42 -6.59 -18.52
N LEU A 48 -12.46 -5.77 -18.95
CA LEU A 48 -11.26 -6.23 -19.65
C LEU A 48 -10.11 -6.61 -18.70
N MET A 49 -10.26 -6.30 -17.41
CA MET A 49 -9.26 -6.61 -16.39
C MET A 49 -9.50 -8.03 -15.87
N GLY A 50 -8.55 -8.92 -16.13
CA GLY A 50 -8.54 -10.28 -15.59
C GLY A 50 -7.94 -10.37 -14.20
N ALA A 51 -7.67 -11.59 -13.73
CA ALA A 51 -7.07 -11.84 -12.43
C ALA A 51 -5.70 -11.17 -12.23
N LEU A 52 -4.99 -10.90 -13.31
CA LEU A 52 -3.70 -10.19 -13.33
C LEU A 52 -3.83 -8.93 -14.21
N PRO A 53 -4.28 -7.79 -13.67
CA PRO A 53 -4.56 -6.57 -14.42
C PRO A 53 -3.41 -6.09 -15.30
N HIS A 54 -2.17 -6.20 -14.81
CA HIS A 54 -0.97 -5.82 -15.57
C HIS A 54 -0.80 -6.63 -16.86
N ARG A 55 -1.18 -7.92 -16.88
CA ARG A 55 -1.14 -8.76 -18.09
C ARG A 55 -2.24 -8.38 -19.07
N SER A 56 -3.44 -8.06 -18.57
CA SER A 56 -4.54 -7.57 -19.39
C SER A 56 -4.17 -6.23 -20.05
N ILE A 57 -3.59 -5.30 -19.29
CA ILE A 57 -3.12 -4.01 -19.78
C ILE A 57 -2.01 -4.20 -20.83
N HIS A 58 -1.07 -5.12 -20.60
CA HIS A 58 -0.02 -5.45 -21.58
C HIS A 58 -0.60 -6.01 -22.88
N ALA A 59 -1.58 -6.90 -22.81
CA ALA A 59 -2.24 -7.43 -24.00
C ALA A 59 -2.98 -6.33 -24.79
N LEU A 60 -3.63 -5.40 -24.08
CA LEU A 60 -4.27 -4.24 -24.70
C LEU A 60 -3.25 -3.29 -25.34
N SER A 61 -2.10 -3.06 -24.72
CA SER A 61 -1.07 -2.15 -25.26
C SER A 61 -0.47 -2.67 -26.56
N LYS A 62 -0.39 -3.98 -26.75
CA LYS A 62 0.01 -4.59 -28.05
C LYS A 62 -0.98 -4.24 -29.17
N ARG A 63 -2.25 -4.03 -28.85
CA ARG A 63 -3.30 -3.73 -29.83
C ARG A 63 -3.48 -2.24 -30.07
N TYR A 64 -3.42 -1.43 -29.00
CA TYR A 64 -3.74 0.01 -29.07
C TYR A 64 -2.52 0.92 -29.04
N GLY A 65 -1.32 0.36 -28.84
CA GLY A 65 -0.05 1.09 -28.85
C GLY A 65 0.48 1.45 -27.46
N PRO A 66 1.64 2.13 -27.42
CA PRO A 66 2.37 2.42 -26.18
C PRO A 66 1.69 3.45 -25.28
N LEU A 67 0.78 4.26 -25.84
CA LEU A 67 -0.03 5.21 -25.10
C LEU A 67 -1.49 4.91 -25.42
N MET A 68 -2.27 4.49 -24.42
CA MET A 68 -3.68 4.15 -24.62
C MET A 68 -4.57 4.76 -23.54
N TYR A 69 -5.83 4.98 -23.90
CA TYR A 69 -6.87 5.48 -23.02
C TYR A 69 -7.80 4.36 -22.59
N LEU A 70 -8.04 4.26 -21.28
CA LEU A 70 -9.03 3.39 -20.66
C LEU A 70 -9.98 4.22 -19.80
N ARG A 71 -11.09 3.61 -19.43
CA ARG A 71 -11.99 4.16 -18.42
C ARG A 71 -12.28 3.10 -17.38
N PHE A 72 -11.91 3.37 -16.11
CA PHE A 72 -12.24 2.51 -15.00
C PHE A 72 -13.43 3.08 -14.24
N GLY A 73 -14.62 2.52 -14.49
CA GLY A 73 -15.84 3.06 -13.94
C GLY A 73 -16.07 4.53 -14.35
N SER A 74 -15.98 5.42 -13.36
CA SER A 74 -16.16 6.87 -13.55
C SER A 74 -14.87 7.60 -13.94
N PHE A 75 -13.69 6.98 -13.79
CA PHE A 75 -12.40 7.65 -13.94
C PHE A 75 -11.75 7.40 -15.30
N PRO A 76 -11.28 8.47 -15.98
CA PRO A 76 -10.40 8.34 -17.14
C PRO A 76 -9.01 7.88 -16.68
N VAL A 77 -8.42 6.96 -17.44
CA VAL A 77 -7.10 6.40 -17.14
C VAL A 77 -6.27 6.39 -18.41
N VAL A 78 -5.07 6.95 -18.35
CA VAL A 78 -4.10 6.88 -19.45
C VAL A 78 -3.00 5.89 -19.06
N ILE A 79 -2.70 4.97 -19.96
CA ILE A 79 -1.69 3.94 -19.77
C ILE A 79 -0.51 4.20 -20.70
N GLY A 80 0.68 4.34 -20.12
CA GLY A 80 1.95 4.36 -20.84
C GLY A 80 2.63 2.99 -20.70
N SER A 81 2.92 2.33 -21.83
CA SER A 81 3.47 0.97 -21.87
C SER A 81 4.83 0.89 -22.57
N SER A 82 5.50 2.00 -22.77
CA SER A 82 6.86 2.04 -23.33
C SER A 82 7.81 2.80 -22.43
N VAL A 83 9.12 2.64 -22.65
CA VAL A 83 10.16 3.36 -21.90
C VAL A 83 10.02 4.87 -22.09
N GLU A 84 9.69 5.33 -23.31
CA GLU A 84 9.49 6.75 -23.61
C GLU A 84 8.31 7.31 -22.82
N MET A 85 7.18 6.59 -22.75
CA MET A 85 6.02 7.00 -21.97
C MET A 85 6.29 6.97 -20.48
N ALA A 86 7.03 5.98 -19.99
CA ALA A 86 7.48 5.96 -18.60
C ALA A 86 8.36 7.18 -18.29
N LYS A 87 9.32 7.52 -19.14
CA LYS A 87 10.15 8.72 -19.02
C LYS A 87 9.31 10.00 -19.08
N PHE A 88 8.33 10.04 -19.97
CA PHE A 88 7.42 11.19 -20.12
C PHE A 88 6.65 11.45 -18.81
N PHE A 89 6.01 10.44 -18.24
CA PHE A 89 5.21 10.58 -17.01
C PHE A 89 6.06 10.74 -15.75
N LEU A 90 7.15 9.98 -15.61
CA LEU A 90 7.88 9.86 -14.34
C LEU A 90 9.10 10.79 -14.23
N LYS A 91 9.50 11.44 -15.33
CA LYS A 91 10.67 12.33 -15.34
C LYS A 91 10.39 13.67 -16.03
N THR A 92 9.86 13.67 -17.26
CA THR A 92 9.73 14.91 -18.04
C THR A 92 8.58 15.78 -17.53
N HIS A 93 7.46 15.16 -17.15
CA HIS A 93 6.25 15.82 -16.67
C HIS A 93 5.81 15.28 -15.30
N ASP A 94 6.78 14.85 -14.48
CA ASP A 94 6.53 14.28 -13.16
C ASP A 94 5.65 15.18 -12.28
N MET A 95 5.89 16.50 -12.29
CA MET A 95 5.11 17.48 -11.52
C MET A 95 3.60 17.47 -11.82
N VAL A 96 3.22 17.07 -13.04
CA VAL A 96 1.80 16.98 -13.45
C VAL A 96 1.17 15.66 -12.96
N PHE A 97 1.99 14.60 -12.83
CA PHE A 97 1.55 13.24 -12.55
C PHE A 97 1.95 12.73 -11.15
N LEU A 98 2.45 13.61 -10.27
CA LEU A 98 2.94 13.24 -8.94
C LEU A 98 1.86 12.75 -8.00
N ASP A 99 0.65 13.26 -8.14
CA ASP A 99 -0.40 13.03 -7.16
C ASP A 99 -0.89 11.57 -7.16
N ARG A 100 -1.40 11.13 -6.03
CA ARG A 100 -1.90 9.76 -5.84
C ARG A 100 -3.42 9.73 -5.88
N PRO A 101 -4.04 8.72 -6.52
CA PRO A 101 -5.48 8.56 -6.46
C PRO A 101 -5.91 8.24 -5.02
N LYS A 102 -7.04 8.81 -4.60
CA LYS A 102 -7.63 8.52 -3.28
C LYS A 102 -8.34 7.17 -3.32
N MET A 103 -7.62 6.10 -3.00
CA MET A 103 -8.14 4.73 -2.99
C MET A 103 -8.46 4.27 -1.57
N ALA A 104 -9.36 3.30 -1.44
CA ALA A 104 -9.74 2.68 -0.17
C ALA A 104 -8.52 2.08 0.57
N ALA A 105 -7.57 1.50 -0.18
CA ALA A 105 -6.33 0.99 0.38
C ALA A 105 -5.57 2.07 1.17
N GLY A 106 -5.26 3.21 0.56
CA GLY A 106 -4.59 4.31 1.26
C GLY A 106 -5.39 4.86 2.44
N LYS A 107 -6.73 4.94 2.31
CA LYS A 107 -7.60 5.42 3.38
C LYS A 107 -7.60 4.50 4.60
N TYR A 108 -7.75 3.21 4.40
CA TYR A 108 -8.01 2.28 5.50
C TYR A 108 -6.77 1.53 5.98
N THR A 109 -5.74 1.35 5.16
CA THR A 109 -4.54 0.57 5.54
C THR A 109 -3.31 1.42 5.86
N THR A 110 -3.34 2.74 5.64
CA THR A 110 -2.19 3.61 5.87
C THR A 110 -2.54 4.89 6.63
N TYR A 111 -3.37 4.76 7.66
CA TYR A 111 -3.77 5.86 8.55
C TYR A 111 -4.27 7.10 7.78
N ASN A 112 -5.22 6.88 6.85
CA ASN A 112 -5.78 7.95 6.02
C ASN A 112 -4.73 8.70 5.20
N TYR A 113 -3.96 7.96 4.41
CA TYR A 113 -2.91 8.48 3.49
C TYR A 113 -1.72 9.14 4.20
N ARG A 114 -1.36 8.69 5.42
CA ARG A 114 -0.22 9.25 6.17
C ARG A 114 1.10 8.53 5.90
N ASP A 115 1.13 7.58 5.01
CA ASP A 115 2.35 6.93 4.55
C ASP A 115 2.96 7.67 3.34
N MET A 116 4.17 7.30 2.96
CA MET A 116 4.85 7.90 1.81
C MET A 116 4.27 7.40 0.47
N THR A 117 3.63 6.23 0.43
CA THR A 117 3.13 5.60 -0.80
C THR A 117 1.84 6.22 -1.30
N TRP A 118 0.90 6.47 -0.38
CA TRP A 118 -0.44 6.96 -0.69
C TRP A 118 -0.67 8.44 -0.38
N SER A 119 0.28 9.08 0.33
CA SER A 119 0.18 10.50 0.65
C SER A 119 0.10 11.35 -0.61
N PRO A 120 -0.85 12.30 -0.70
CA PRO A 120 -0.90 13.28 -1.77
C PRO A 120 0.37 14.13 -1.80
N TYR A 121 0.74 14.60 -2.99
CA TYR A 121 1.88 15.50 -3.11
C TYR A 121 1.61 16.83 -2.39
N GLY A 122 2.51 17.20 -1.49
CA GLY A 122 2.39 18.42 -0.68
C GLY A 122 3.53 18.56 0.32
N ALA A 123 3.40 19.49 1.26
CA ALA A 123 4.39 19.76 2.30
C ALA A 123 4.69 18.47 3.12
N TYR A 124 3.64 17.78 3.56
CA TYR A 124 3.77 16.52 4.28
C TYR A 124 4.57 15.47 3.50
N TRP A 125 4.23 15.21 2.23
CA TRP A 125 4.93 14.23 1.40
C TRP A 125 6.40 14.60 1.18
N ARG A 126 6.69 15.90 0.91
CA ARG A 126 8.08 16.36 0.74
C ARG A 126 8.91 16.14 1.99
N GLN A 127 8.35 16.49 3.16
CA GLN A 127 9.00 16.27 4.45
C GLN A 127 9.18 14.78 4.73
N ALA A 128 8.15 13.97 4.54
CA ALA A 128 8.18 12.52 4.69
C ALA A 128 9.29 11.89 3.83
N ARG A 129 9.37 12.29 2.55
CA ARG A 129 10.41 11.84 1.63
C ARG A 129 11.81 12.27 2.10
N LYS A 130 11.95 13.51 2.57
CA LYS A 130 13.22 13.99 3.12
C LYS A 130 13.67 13.11 4.30
N VAL A 131 12.81 12.89 5.28
CA VAL A 131 13.08 12.03 6.44
C VAL A 131 13.48 10.62 6.01
N CYS A 132 12.75 10.02 5.08
CA CYS A 132 13.11 8.69 4.57
C CYS A 132 14.51 8.67 3.95
N LEU A 133 14.86 9.64 3.12
CA LEU A 133 16.14 9.64 2.39
C LEU A 133 17.34 9.99 3.27
N THR A 134 17.18 10.93 4.22
CA THR A 134 18.31 11.43 5.02
C THR A 134 18.51 10.64 6.30
N GLU A 135 17.43 10.22 6.96
CA GLU A 135 17.50 9.64 8.30
C GLU A 135 17.31 8.11 8.31
N LEU A 136 16.38 7.59 7.52
CA LEU A 136 16.05 6.17 7.58
C LEU A 136 16.88 5.33 6.59
N PHE A 137 17.06 5.82 5.36
CA PHE A 137 17.67 5.06 4.25
C PHE A 137 18.96 5.68 3.73
N SER A 138 19.60 6.56 4.50
CA SER A 138 20.92 7.05 4.13
C SER A 138 21.96 5.92 4.10
N ALA A 139 22.97 6.04 3.23
CA ALA A 139 24.03 5.02 3.11
C ALA A 139 24.65 4.69 4.47
N LYS A 140 25.00 5.71 5.26
CA LYS A 140 25.54 5.56 6.61
C LYS A 140 24.61 4.74 7.52
N ARG A 141 23.30 5.00 7.48
CA ARG A 141 22.30 4.27 8.30
C ARG A 141 22.19 2.81 7.84
N LEU A 142 22.14 2.59 6.54
CA LEU A 142 22.07 1.23 5.99
C LEU A 142 23.34 0.42 6.28
N GLU A 143 24.52 1.03 6.22
CA GLU A 143 25.78 0.39 6.63
C GLU A 143 25.76 0.00 8.10
N SER A 144 25.24 0.86 8.98
CA SER A 144 25.17 0.56 10.43
C SER A 144 24.37 -0.69 10.76
N TYR A 145 23.49 -1.15 9.83
CA TYR A 145 22.71 -2.37 9.97
C TYR A 145 23.33 -3.60 9.27
N GLU A 146 24.58 -3.52 8.79
CA GLU A 146 25.23 -4.64 8.11
C GLU A 146 25.34 -5.88 9.02
N TYR A 147 25.61 -5.67 10.30
CA TYR A 147 25.68 -6.77 11.26
C TYR A 147 24.37 -7.56 11.35
N ILE A 148 23.20 -6.91 11.22
CA ILE A 148 21.89 -7.57 11.20
C ILE A 148 21.79 -8.47 9.98
N ARG A 149 22.09 -7.93 8.80
CA ARG A 149 22.04 -8.69 7.54
C ARG A 149 22.97 -9.90 7.59
N SER A 150 24.21 -9.72 8.06
CA SER A 150 25.18 -10.79 8.21
C SER A 150 24.73 -11.86 9.19
N GLN A 151 24.14 -11.49 10.33
CA GLN A 151 23.65 -12.45 11.32
C GLN A 151 22.47 -13.27 10.79
N GLU A 152 21.49 -12.62 10.16
CA GLU A 152 20.31 -13.33 9.60
C GLU A 152 20.71 -14.22 8.41
N MET A 153 21.66 -13.79 7.56
CA MET A 153 22.21 -14.61 6.49
C MET A 153 22.90 -15.86 7.03
N ARG A 154 23.73 -15.72 8.07
CA ARG A 154 24.39 -16.87 8.72
C ARG A 154 23.36 -17.83 9.35
N ALA A 155 22.26 -17.30 9.89
CA ALA A 155 21.17 -18.13 10.43
C ALA A 155 20.50 -18.93 9.31
N LEU A 156 20.15 -18.27 8.18
CA LEU A 156 19.61 -18.92 7.00
C LEU A 156 20.51 -20.06 6.49
N LEU A 157 21.82 -19.80 6.36
CA LEU A 157 22.78 -20.80 5.87
C LEU A 157 22.87 -22.01 6.83
N ARG A 158 22.82 -21.80 8.15
CA ARG A 158 22.79 -22.89 9.14
C ARG A 158 21.53 -23.75 8.98
N ASP A 159 20.36 -23.10 8.82
CA ASP A 159 19.08 -23.81 8.65
C ASP A 159 19.07 -24.63 7.36
N LEU A 160 19.56 -24.09 6.25
CA LEU A 160 19.69 -24.79 4.97
C LEU A 160 20.66 -25.96 5.05
N HIS A 161 21.82 -25.77 5.73
CA HIS A 161 22.78 -26.82 5.97
C HIS A 161 22.18 -27.96 6.80
N GLY A 162 21.44 -27.64 7.86
CA GLY A 162 20.73 -28.62 8.68
C GLY A 162 19.70 -29.42 7.87
N ALA A 163 18.92 -28.74 7.01
CA ALA A 163 17.96 -29.39 6.13
C ALA A 163 18.66 -30.31 5.12
N SER A 164 19.80 -29.89 4.56
CA SER A 164 20.61 -30.69 3.63
C SER A 164 21.13 -31.97 4.31
N ARG A 165 21.68 -31.85 5.52
CA ARG A 165 22.16 -33.04 6.29
C ARG A 165 21.03 -34.01 6.60
N SER A 166 19.84 -33.50 6.88
CA SER A 166 18.64 -34.32 7.12
C SER A 166 17.98 -34.83 5.82
N ARG A 167 18.55 -34.53 4.64
CA ARG A 167 18.00 -34.81 3.32
C ARG A 167 16.54 -34.35 3.16
N ARG A 168 16.18 -33.26 3.84
CA ARG A 168 14.83 -32.69 3.78
C ARG A 168 14.74 -31.68 2.64
N ALA A 169 13.74 -31.84 1.76
CA ALA A 169 13.43 -30.83 0.76
C ALA A 169 12.97 -29.53 1.44
N VAL A 170 13.37 -28.39 0.89
CA VAL A 170 13.04 -27.06 1.41
C VAL A 170 12.35 -26.23 0.31
N VAL A 171 11.40 -25.39 0.72
CA VAL A 171 10.80 -24.36 -0.13
C VAL A 171 11.63 -23.10 0.05
N LEU A 172 12.55 -22.84 -0.88
CA LEU A 172 13.51 -21.72 -0.77
C LEU A 172 12.81 -20.37 -0.60
N LYS A 173 11.65 -20.18 -1.23
CA LYS A 173 10.83 -18.97 -1.09
C LYS A 173 10.50 -18.65 0.37
N ASP A 174 10.16 -19.67 1.18
CA ASP A 174 9.80 -19.44 2.58
C ASP A 174 11.01 -19.02 3.42
N TYR A 175 12.16 -19.61 3.14
CA TYR A 175 13.43 -19.25 3.79
C TYR A 175 13.85 -17.80 3.46
N LEU A 176 13.78 -17.43 2.18
CA LEU A 176 14.10 -16.06 1.73
C LEU A 176 13.10 -15.03 2.26
N SER A 177 11.82 -15.35 2.28
CA SER A 177 10.80 -14.48 2.87
C SER A 177 11.02 -14.27 4.37
N THR A 178 11.39 -15.33 5.09
CA THR A 178 11.70 -15.24 6.53
C THR A 178 12.98 -14.42 6.77
N LEU A 179 14.03 -14.62 5.96
CA LEU A 179 15.24 -13.80 6.01
C LEU A 179 14.90 -12.30 5.84
N SER A 180 14.21 -11.96 4.77
CA SER A 180 13.82 -10.58 4.47
C SER A 180 13.01 -9.97 5.61
N LEU A 181 12.02 -10.70 6.11
CA LEU A 181 11.18 -10.24 7.21
C LEU A 181 11.97 -10.02 8.49
N ASN A 182 12.87 -10.95 8.86
CA ASN A 182 13.72 -10.83 10.05
C ASN A 182 14.68 -9.63 9.94
N VAL A 183 15.32 -9.46 8.79
CA VAL A 183 16.23 -8.33 8.56
C VAL A 183 15.47 -7.01 8.74
N ILE A 184 14.33 -6.87 8.05
CA ILE A 184 13.54 -5.63 8.09
C ILE A 184 13.00 -5.35 9.49
N THR A 185 12.42 -6.34 10.17
CA THR A 185 11.87 -6.13 11.52
C THR A 185 12.95 -5.76 12.52
N ARG A 186 14.13 -6.34 12.44
CA ARG A 186 15.25 -5.96 13.30
C ARG A 186 15.79 -4.56 13.00
N MET A 187 15.85 -4.16 11.72
CA MET A 187 16.32 -2.82 11.35
C MET A 187 15.29 -1.74 11.73
N VAL A 188 14.01 -2.03 11.57
CA VAL A 188 12.94 -1.07 11.83
C VAL A 188 12.57 -1.03 13.30
N LEU A 189 12.38 -2.20 13.93
CA LEU A 189 11.84 -2.34 15.29
C LEU A 189 12.93 -2.67 16.35
N GLY A 190 14.20 -2.76 15.96
CA GLY A 190 15.34 -3.00 16.84
C GLY A 190 15.49 -4.44 17.33
N LYS A 191 14.46 -5.25 17.31
CA LYS A 191 14.48 -6.64 17.80
C LYS A 191 13.58 -7.57 17.00
N LYS A 192 13.70 -8.87 17.27
CA LYS A 192 12.77 -9.88 16.76
C LYS A 192 11.52 -9.89 17.63
N TYR A 193 10.46 -9.24 17.16
CA TYR A 193 9.13 -9.35 17.80
C TYR A 193 8.42 -10.66 17.46
N LEU A 194 9.00 -11.43 16.53
CA LEU A 194 8.35 -12.56 15.89
C LEU A 194 9.02 -13.84 16.39
N HIS A 195 8.35 -14.56 17.25
CA HIS A 195 8.79 -15.87 17.72
C HIS A 195 8.24 -16.97 16.82
N ARG A 196 9.04 -18.03 16.62
CA ARG A 196 8.67 -19.16 15.75
C ARG A 196 7.52 -20.00 16.33
N GLU A 197 7.39 -19.99 17.63
CA GLU A 197 6.34 -20.66 18.42
C GLU A 197 5.93 -19.77 19.58
N ALA A 198 4.66 -19.83 19.95
CA ALA A 198 4.17 -19.22 21.18
C ALA A 198 4.69 -20.07 22.36
N THR A 199 5.96 -19.86 22.77
CA THR A 199 6.42 -20.42 24.03
C THR A 199 5.89 -19.56 25.17
N ASP A 200 5.16 -20.19 26.06
CA ASP A 200 4.54 -19.64 27.29
C ASP A 200 5.59 -19.18 28.34
N GLU A 201 6.62 -18.47 27.94
CA GLU A 201 7.56 -17.92 28.91
C GLU A 201 7.51 -16.38 28.94
N GLY A 202 6.65 -15.89 29.82
CA GLY A 202 6.85 -14.67 30.61
C GLY A 202 6.92 -13.34 29.85
N GLY A 203 5.81 -12.85 29.32
CA GLY A 203 5.69 -11.47 28.86
C GLY A 203 4.25 -11.10 28.56
N SER A 204 3.62 -10.39 29.46
CA SER A 204 2.29 -9.80 29.33
C SER A 204 2.15 -9.00 28.04
N GLY A 205 1.22 -9.36 27.15
CA GLY A 205 0.77 -8.54 26.05
C GLY A 205 1.02 -9.16 24.67
N SER A 206 -0.04 -9.72 24.10
CA SER A 206 -0.27 -10.01 22.66
C SER A 206 0.99 -10.23 21.79
N ALA A 207 1.74 -11.28 22.02
CA ALA A 207 2.83 -11.68 21.15
C ALA A 207 2.25 -12.12 19.79
N THR A 208 2.35 -11.26 18.78
CA THR A 208 2.04 -11.63 17.40
C THR A 208 3.05 -12.68 16.94
N THR A 209 2.58 -13.86 16.56
CA THR A 209 3.47 -14.91 16.05
C THR A 209 4.04 -14.53 14.68
N LEU A 210 5.20 -15.11 14.33
CA LEU A 210 5.81 -14.92 13.00
C LEU A 210 4.81 -15.26 11.89
N ALA A 211 4.03 -16.32 12.05
CA ALA A 211 3.03 -16.76 11.09
C ALA A 211 1.86 -15.77 10.95
N GLU A 212 1.44 -15.17 12.06
CA GLU A 212 0.38 -14.13 12.03
C GLU A 212 0.87 -12.86 11.37
N PHE A 213 2.06 -12.39 11.72
CA PHE A 213 2.63 -11.20 11.11
C PHE A 213 2.86 -11.40 9.60
N LYS A 214 3.38 -12.54 9.19
CA LYS A 214 3.53 -12.88 7.76
C LYS A 214 2.16 -12.83 7.05
N ARG A 215 1.11 -13.40 7.63
CA ARG A 215 -0.26 -13.33 7.08
C ARG A 215 -0.77 -11.89 7.01
N MET A 216 -0.49 -11.05 8.01
CA MET A 216 -0.85 -9.64 7.98
C MET A 216 -0.16 -8.90 6.84
N VAL A 217 1.14 -9.15 6.63
CA VAL A 217 1.92 -8.55 5.54
C VAL A 217 1.44 -9.03 4.17
N ASP A 218 1.21 -10.33 4.00
CA ASP A 218 0.68 -10.91 2.75
C ASP A 218 -0.70 -10.33 2.41
N GLU A 219 -1.58 -10.22 3.40
CA GLU A 219 -2.92 -9.61 3.25
C GLU A 219 -2.82 -8.11 2.94
N TRP A 220 -1.85 -7.40 3.53
CA TRP A 220 -1.63 -6.00 3.25
C TRP A 220 -1.21 -5.78 1.80
N PHE A 221 -0.26 -6.56 1.30
CA PHE A 221 0.17 -6.51 -0.11
C PHE A 221 -0.98 -6.82 -1.07
N LEU A 222 -1.76 -7.86 -0.76
CA LEU A 222 -2.92 -8.22 -1.56
C LEU A 222 -3.92 -7.07 -1.63
N LEU A 223 -4.33 -6.52 -0.49
CA LEU A 223 -5.36 -5.47 -0.41
C LEU A 223 -4.90 -4.12 -1.01
N ASN A 224 -3.59 -3.86 -1.03
CA ASN A 224 -3.04 -2.68 -1.72
C ASN A 224 -2.90 -2.89 -3.24
N GLY A 225 -3.00 -4.12 -3.74
CA GLY A 225 -2.90 -4.45 -5.17
C GLY A 225 -4.23 -4.79 -5.85
N VAL A 226 -5.35 -4.90 -5.12
CA VAL A 226 -6.65 -5.25 -5.71
C VAL A 226 -7.31 -4.06 -6.39
N LEU A 227 -8.08 -4.36 -7.43
CA LEU A 227 -8.99 -3.39 -8.03
C LEU A 227 -10.32 -3.41 -7.24
N ASN A 228 -10.48 -2.47 -6.34
CA ASN A 228 -11.73 -2.28 -5.62
C ASN A 228 -12.74 -1.54 -6.50
N ILE A 229 -13.93 -2.11 -6.66
CA ILE A 229 -15.00 -1.52 -7.49
C ILE A 229 -15.43 -0.15 -6.93
N GLY A 230 -15.48 0.01 -5.62
CA GLY A 230 -15.82 1.29 -4.98
C GLY A 230 -14.87 2.42 -5.36
N ASP A 231 -13.56 2.15 -5.51
CA ASP A 231 -12.59 3.15 -5.97
C ASP A 231 -12.84 3.60 -7.41
N SER A 232 -13.42 2.74 -8.24
CA SER A 232 -13.73 3.04 -9.65
C SER A 232 -15.13 3.59 -9.83
N ILE A 233 -16.07 3.22 -8.98
CA ILE A 233 -17.50 3.59 -9.03
C ILE A 233 -17.91 4.10 -7.62
N PRO A 234 -17.63 5.37 -7.29
CA PRO A 234 -17.74 5.89 -5.92
C PRO A 234 -19.12 5.75 -5.27
N TRP A 235 -20.20 5.79 -6.06
CA TRP A 235 -21.55 5.61 -5.54
C TRP A 235 -21.90 4.16 -5.14
N LEU A 236 -21.02 3.18 -5.44
CA LEU A 236 -21.10 1.79 -4.97
C LEU A 236 -20.18 1.49 -3.78
N ASP A 237 -19.36 2.45 -3.34
CA ASP A 237 -18.37 2.24 -2.28
C ASP A 237 -19.00 1.74 -0.98
N TRP A 238 -20.18 2.25 -0.61
CA TRP A 238 -20.89 1.88 0.60
C TRP A 238 -21.36 0.41 0.64
N LEU A 239 -21.52 -0.24 -0.51
CA LEU A 239 -21.96 -1.64 -0.60
C LEU A 239 -20.85 -2.64 -0.31
N ASP A 240 -19.58 -2.24 -0.42
CA ASP A 240 -18.41 -3.13 -0.29
C ASP A 240 -18.61 -4.49 -0.98
N LEU A 241 -19.04 -4.48 -2.26
CA LEU A 241 -19.46 -5.66 -3.02
C LEU A 241 -18.43 -6.80 -3.03
N GLN A 242 -17.15 -6.47 -2.89
CA GLN A 242 -16.05 -7.42 -2.89
C GLN A 242 -15.57 -7.78 -1.47
N GLY A 243 -16.09 -7.11 -0.43
CA GLY A 243 -15.69 -7.28 0.96
C GLY A 243 -14.27 -6.77 1.28
N TYR A 244 -13.64 -6.03 0.36
CA TYR A 244 -12.28 -5.54 0.55
C TYR A 244 -12.19 -4.47 1.63
N ILE A 245 -13.15 -3.56 1.74
CA ILE A 245 -13.16 -2.50 2.75
C ILE A 245 -13.25 -3.10 4.16
N LYS A 246 -14.10 -4.10 4.35
CA LYS A 246 -14.22 -4.84 5.62
C LYS A 246 -12.90 -5.53 5.98
N ARG A 247 -12.22 -6.16 5.01
CA ARG A 247 -10.90 -6.78 5.21
C ARG A 247 -9.84 -5.74 5.54
N MET A 248 -9.78 -4.62 4.82
CA MET A 248 -8.86 -3.51 5.08
C MET A 248 -9.03 -2.96 6.50
N LYS A 249 -10.25 -2.70 6.94
CA LYS A 249 -10.54 -2.23 8.30
C LYS A 249 -10.15 -3.25 9.39
N LYS A 250 -10.34 -4.55 9.13
CA LYS A 250 -9.91 -5.60 10.06
C LYS A 250 -8.38 -5.64 10.16
N LEU A 251 -7.71 -5.62 9.01
CA LEU A 251 -6.25 -5.64 8.92
C LEU A 251 -5.64 -4.40 9.60
N SER A 252 -6.19 -3.22 9.36
CA SER A 252 -5.77 -1.96 9.99
C SER A 252 -5.79 -2.07 11.52
N LYS A 253 -6.85 -2.61 12.11
CA LYS A 253 -6.94 -2.82 13.56
C LYS A 253 -5.90 -3.80 14.10
N MET A 254 -5.49 -4.79 13.31
CA MET A 254 -4.46 -5.74 13.71
C MET A 254 -3.08 -5.06 13.70
N PHE A 255 -2.75 -4.34 12.62
CA PHE A 255 -1.52 -3.54 12.55
C PHE A 255 -1.47 -2.46 13.62
N ASP A 256 -2.55 -1.74 13.84
CA ASP A 256 -2.61 -0.67 14.82
C ASP A 256 -2.30 -1.17 16.23
N ARG A 257 -2.90 -2.29 16.67
CA ARG A 257 -2.57 -2.90 17.98
C ARG A 257 -1.09 -3.28 18.09
N PHE A 258 -0.53 -3.87 17.04
CA PHE A 258 0.88 -4.25 17.02
C PHE A 258 1.78 -3.01 17.08
N LEU A 259 1.50 -2.00 16.27
CA LEU A 259 2.32 -0.78 16.19
C LEU A 259 2.18 0.10 17.43
N GLU A 260 1.01 0.15 18.08
CA GLU A 260 0.84 0.81 19.37
C GLU A 260 1.75 0.20 20.42
N HIS A 261 1.77 -1.14 20.53
CA HIS A 261 2.67 -1.84 21.46
C HIS A 261 4.13 -1.52 21.18
N VAL A 262 4.56 -1.53 19.91
CA VAL A 262 5.93 -1.18 19.50
C VAL A 262 6.29 0.24 19.91
N VAL A 263 5.42 1.21 19.62
CA VAL A 263 5.67 2.63 19.91
C VAL A 263 5.69 2.88 21.43
N ASP A 264 4.80 2.24 22.18
CA ASP A 264 4.78 2.36 23.64
C ASP A 264 6.06 1.80 24.25
N GLU A 265 6.51 0.62 23.84
CA GLU A 265 7.75 0.01 24.32
C GLU A 265 8.98 0.90 24.07
N HIS A 266 9.09 1.51 22.89
CA HIS A 266 10.19 2.43 22.58
C HIS A 266 10.13 3.72 23.42
N ASN A 267 8.93 4.25 23.65
CA ASN A 267 8.76 5.40 24.53
C ASN A 267 9.09 5.09 25.99
N ASP A 268 8.73 3.91 26.49
CA ASP A 268 9.03 3.50 27.84
C ASP A 268 10.54 3.24 28.03
N ARG A 269 11.21 2.60 27.05
CA ARG A 269 12.66 2.46 27.04
C ARG A 269 13.33 3.85 27.11
N ARG A 270 12.89 4.81 26.31
CA ARG A 270 13.46 6.17 26.32
C ARG A 270 13.24 6.87 27.66
N ARG A 271 12.10 6.66 28.33
CA ARG A 271 11.85 7.18 29.68
C ARG A 271 12.82 6.62 30.70
N VAL A 272 13.07 5.30 30.63
CA VAL A 272 13.95 4.60 31.57
C VAL A 272 15.41 4.99 31.33
N GLU A 273 15.87 5.03 30.09
CA GLU A 273 17.26 5.36 29.74
C GLU A 273 17.57 6.87 29.90
N GLY A 274 16.56 7.75 29.88
CA GLY A 274 16.71 9.20 30.11
C GLY A 274 17.78 9.84 29.21
N GLU A 275 18.76 10.53 29.84
CA GLU A 275 19.86 11.19 29.13
C GLU A 275 20.85 10.23 28.46
N SER A 276 20.89 8.97 28.86
CA SER A 276 21.72 7.94 28.24
C SER A 276 21.12 7.28 27.02
N PHE A 277 19.90 7.71 26.62
CA PHE A 277 19.21 7.14 25.49
C PHE A 277 19.95 7.38 24.17
N VAL A 278 20.13 6.31 23.40
CA VAL A 278 20.71 6.35 22.06
C VAL A 278 19.74 5.66 21.10
N SER A 279 19.41 6.34 20.01
CA SER A 279 18.56 5.78 18.93
C SER A 279 19.25 4.58 18.27
N LYS A 280 18.65 3.39 18.41
CA LYS A 280 19.23 2.12 17.93
C LYS A 280 18.59 1.61 16.64
N ASP A 281 17.37 2.00 16.36
CA ASP A 281 16.55 1.52 15.26
C ASP A 281 15.76 2.64 14.59
N MET A 282 14.97 2.29 13.55
CA MET A 282 14.23 3.30 12.81
C MET A 282 13.05 3.88 13.59
N VAL A 283 12.42 3.12 14.49
CA VAL A 283 11.34 3.63 15.35
C VAL A 283 11.85 4.71 16.28
N ASP A 284 13.02 4.49 16.89
CA ASP A 284 13.65 5.51 17.74
C ASP A 284 13.90 6.81 16.99
N VAL A 285 14.45 6.70 15.76
CA VAL A 285 14.74 7.87 14.91
C VAL A 285 13.46 8.60 14.56
N LEU A 286 12.39 7.89 14.17
CA LEU A 286 11.10 8.49 13.84
C LEU A 286 10.47 9.19 15.05
N LEU A 287 10.55 8.59 16.24
CA LEU A 287 10.06 9.19 17.48
C LEU A 287 10.88 10.41 17.92
N GLU A 288 12.16 10.45 17.60
CA GLU A 288 13.02 11.61 17.83
C GLU A 288 12.64 12.76 16.90
N ILE A 289 12.51 12.49 15.59
CA ILE A 289 12.09 13.47 14.60
C ILE A 289 10.69 14.01 14.92
N ALA A 290 9.73 13.15 15.30
CA ALA A 290 8.37 13.56 15.64
C ALA A 290 8.30 14.57 16.81
N ARG A 291 9.36 14.71 17.60
CA ARG A 291 9.47 15.67 18.71
C ARG A 291 10.11 17.01 18.32
N ASP A 292 10.65 17.11 17.10
CA ASP A 292 11.25 18.37 16.63
C ASP A 292 10.16 19.39 16.36
N PRO A 293 10.12 20.52 17.11
CA PRO A 293 9.13 21.57 16.92
C PRO A 293 9.34 22.37 15.61
N ASN A 294 10.53 22.27 14.99
CA ASN A 294 10.89 23.02 13.79
C ASN A 294 10.48 22.32 12.48
N LEU A 295 9.76 21.20 12.55
CA LEU A 295 9.26 20.53 11.36
C LEU A 295 8.25 21.42 10.63
N GLU A 296 8.35 21.51 9.29
CA GLU A 296 7.38 22.19 8.43
C GLU A 296 5.95 21.65 8.65
N VAL A 297 5.83 20.34 8.85
CA VAL A 297 4.57 19.65 9.19
C VAL A 297 4.84 18.70 10.35
N GLN A 298 4.04 18.79 11.41
CA GLN A 298 4.20 17.91 12.58
C GLN A 298 3.90 16.46 12.21
N ILE A 299 4.78 15.57 12.66
CA ILE A 299 4.63 14.11 12.53
C ILE A 299 3.98 13.61 13.81
N ASP A 300 2.69 13.28 13.74
CA ASP A 300 1.97 12.73 14.87
C ASP A 300 2.18 11.22 15.03
N ARG A 301 1.64 10.64 16.09
CA ARG A 301 1.77 9.21 16.42
C ARG A 301 1.28 8.31 15.28
N ASP A 302 0.17 8.66 14.63
CA ASP A 302 -0.37 7.89 13.50
C ASP A 302 0.54 7.94 12.29
N SER A 303 1.18 9.09 12.04
CA SER A 303 2.20 9.23 10.99
C SER A 303 3.42 8.35 11.28
N VAL A 304 3.91 8.30 12.53
CA VAL A 304 5.01 7.39 12.93
C VAL A 304 4.63 5.94 12.65
N LYS A 305 3.43 5.51 13.06
CA LYS A 305 2.93 4.15 12.78
C LYS A 305 2.83 3.87 11.29
N ALA A 306 2.32 4.82 10.50
CA ALA A 306 2.24 4.70 9.04
C ALA A 306 3.62 4.52 8.40
N PHE A 307 4.64 5.24 8.85
CA PHE A 307 6.02 5.08 8.38
C PHE A 307 6.60 3.71 8.74
N ILE A 308 6.40 3.26 9.98
CA ILE A 308 6.86 1.94 10.43
C ILE A 308 6.21 0.84 9.59
N GLN A 309 4.91 0.94 9.33
CA GLN A 309 4.16 -0.06 8.57
C GLN A 309 4.65 -0.18 7.12
N VAL A 310 5.01 0.93 6.48
CA VAL A 310 5.43 0.97 5.07
C VAL A 310 6.92 0.70 4.90
N SER A 311 7.73 0.88 5.93
CA SER A 311 9.17 0.61 5.88
C SER A 311 9.51 -0.80 5.36
N PRO A 312 8.80 -1.89 5.77
CA PRO A 312 9.01 -3.22 5.19
C PRO A 312 8.75 -3.31 3.69
N CYS A 313 7.94 -2.41 3.14
CA CYS A 313 7.50 -2.45 1.75
C CYS A 313 8.40 -1.64 0.81
N ASN A 314 9.10 -0.64 1.34
CA ASN A 314 9.95 0.27 0.57
C ASN A 314 11.43 -0.13 0.57
N PHE A 315 11.82 -1.15 1.31
CA PHE A 315 13.16 -1.70 1.19
C PHE A 315 13.29 -2.39 -0.18
N PRO A 316 14.18 -1.92 -1.06
CA PRO A 316 14.61 -2.76 -2.17
C PRO A 316 15.26 -3.99 -1.54
N VAL A 317 14.49 -5.07 -1.50
CA VAL A 317 14.99 -6.36 -1.06
C VAL A 317 16.05 -6.76 -2.07
N ILE A 318 17.28 -6.48 -1.71
CA ILE A 318 18.50 -7.06 -2.30
C ILE A 318 18.64 -6.77 -3.80
N GLN A 319 19.33 -5.69 -4.13
CA GLN A 319 20.25 -5.73 -5.28
C GLN A 319 21.61 -6.25 -4.81
#